data_38c744a5cc9d8afef8465e804d2269ab
#
_entry.id   38c744a5cc9d8afef8465e804d2269ab
#
_cell.length_a   1.000
_cell.length_b   1.000
_cell.length_c   1.000
_cell.angle_alpha   90.00
_cell.angle_beta   90.00
_cell.angle_gamma   90.00
#
_symmetry.space_group_name_H-M   'P 1'
#
loop_
_entity.id
_entity.type
_entity.pdbx_description
1 polymer ?
#
loop_
_entity_poly.entity_id
_entity_poly.type
_entity_poly.pdbx_seq_one_letter_code
_entity_poly.pdbx_strand_id
1 'polypeptide(L)'
;MSLSKQLRDLVSHRVTFDYANGCHITGYVATVRPAEGEVLTIVLSHVEVSNDQGDVIERHREMVVVPSVLVNYRQTEGPSARQR
;
A
#
# COMPACT_ATOMS: atom_id res chain seq x y z
N MET A 1 16.38 5.03 11.31
CA MET A 1 15.52 4.02 10.73
C MET A 1 15.02 4.46 9.37
N SER A 2 15.14 3.64 8.39
CA SER A 2 14.84 4.05 7.04
C SER A 2 13.40 3.68 6.67
N LEU A 3 12.84 4.45 5.75
CA LEU A 3 11.53 4.14 5.22
C LEU A 3 11.53 2.77 4.54
N SER A 4 12.62 2.42 3.89
CA SER A 4 12.69 1.14 3.19
C SER A 4 12.53 -0.04 4.15
N LYS A 5 13.13 0.06 5.33
CA LYS A 5 12.96 -1.00 6.31
C LYS A 5 11.51 -1.09 6.76
N GLN A 6 10.87 0.06 6.98
CA GLN A 6 9.47 0.08 7.38
C GLN A 6 8.58 -0.54 6.31
N LEU A 7 8.86 -0.25 5.04
CA LEU A 7 8.07 -0.80 3.94
C LEU A 7 8.22 -2.32 3.84
N ARG A 8 9.44 -2.81 4.07
CA ARG A 8 9.66 -4.26 4.04
C ARG A 8 8.92 -4.97 5.16
N ASP A 9 8.78 -4.30 6.30
CA ASP A 9 8.05 -4.89 7.43
C ASP A 9 6.55 -4.99 7.16
N LEU A 10 6.06 -4.32 6.12
CA LEU A 10 4.64 -4.34 5.77
C LEU A 10 4.26 -5.49 4.85
N VAL A 11 5.21 -6.27 4.38
CA VAL A 11 4.90 -7.40 3.50
C VAL A 11 3.90 -8.31 4.19
N SER A 12 2.87 -8.70 3.47
CA SER A 12 1.74 -9.51 3.92
C SER A 12 0.71 -8.74 4.74
N HIS A 13 0.92 -7.45 4.96
CA HIS A 13 -0.05 -6.62 5.69
C HIS A 13 -0.87 -5.79 4.71
N ARG A 14 -2.06 -5.45 5.13
CA ARG A 14 -2.92 -4.58 4.34
C ARG A 14 -2.62 -3.14 4.71
N VAL A 15 -2.37 -2.32 3.71
CA VAL A 15 -1.88 -0.96 3.90
C VAL A 15 -2.64 -0.02 2.98
N THR A 16 -2.90 1.18 3.44
CA THR A 16 -3.45 2.25 2.60
C THR A 16 -2.35 3.27 2.36
N PHE A 17 -2.14 3.57 1.09
CA PHE A 17 -1.18 4.59 0.67
C PHE A 17 -1.94 5.83 0.24
N ASP A 18 -1.54 6.98 0.77
CA ASP A 18 -2.18 8.26 0.49
C ASP A 18 -1.34 9.04 -0.51
N TYR A 19 -1.99 9.58 -1.52
CA TYR A 19 -1.34 10.33 -2.58
C TYR A 19 -1.73 11.80 -2.50
N ALA A 20 -0.87 12.66 -3.06
CA ALA A 20 -1.06 14.10 -2.98
C ALA A 20 -2.34 14.58 -3.63
N ASN A 21 -2.84 13.84 -4.62
CA ASN A 21 -4.06 14.24 -5.32
C ASN A 21 -5.34 13.83 -4.58
N GLY A 22 -5.21 13.32 -3.35
CA GLY A 22 -6.36 12.92 -2.57
C GLY A 22 -6.79 11.48 -2.78
N CYS A 23 -6.16 10.77 -3.69
CA CYS A 23 -6.47 9.37 -3.92
C CYS A 23 -5.82 8.49 -2.87
N HIS A 24 -6.43 7.36 -2.60
CA HIS A 24 -5.92 6.36 -1.67
C HIS A 24 -5.88 5.02 -2.35
N ILE A 25 -4.80 4.28 -2.15
CA ILE A 25 -4.67 2.93 -2.69
C ILE A 25 -4.50 1.98 -1.53
N THR A 26 -5.40 1.01 -1.42
CA THR A 26 -5.39 0.05 -0.33
C THR A 26 -5.18 -1.34 -0.92
N GLY A 27 -4.29 -2.11 -0.33
CA GLY A 27 -4.03 -3.47 -0.76
C GLY A 27 -3.08 -4.17 0.17
N TYR A 28 -2.86 -5.45 -0.10
CA TYR A 28 -1.89 -6.22 0.66
C TYR A 28 -0.52 -6.07 -0.01
N VAL A 29 0.50 -5.80 0.78
CA VAL A 29 1.85 -5.71 0.26
C VAL A 29 2.34 -7.12 -0.04
N ALA A 30 2.45 -7.45 -1.33
CA ALA A 30 2.89 -8.78 -1.73
C ALA A 30 4.40 -8.87 -1.70
N THR A 31 5.08 -7.84 -2.18
CA THR A 31 6.53 -7.83 -2.15
C THR A 31 7.02 -6.40 -2.36
N VAL A 32 8.27 -6.16 -1.99
CA VAL A 32 8.93 -4.89 -2.24
C VAL A 32 10.22 -5.18 -3.00
N ARG A 33 10.65 -4.24 -3.82
CA ARG A 33 11.83 -4.42 -4.66
C ARG A 33 12.70 -3.20 -4.60
N PRO A 34 14.01 -3.37 -4.60
CA PRO A 34 14.73 -4.64 -4.47
C PRO A 34 14.63 -5.21 -3.06
N ALA A 35 15.15 -6.42 -2.88
CA ALA A 35 15.11 -7.09 -1.58
C ALA A 35 15.97 -6.37 -0.56
N GLU A 36 17.02 -5.71 -1.01
CA GLU A 36 17.91 -4.97 -0.13
C GLU A 36 18.16 -3.60 -0.69
N GLY A 37 18.53 -2.67 0.17
CA GLY A 37 18.76 -1.30 -0.24
C GLY A 37 17.47 -0.50 -0.23
N GLU A 38 17.47 0.59 -0.96
CA GLU A 38 16.31 1.46 -1.03
C GLU A 38 15.18 0.81 -1.81
N VAL A 39 13.98 0.79 -1.24
CA VAL A 39 12.83 0.24 -1.91
C VAL A 39 12.40 1.18 -3.03
N LEU A 40 12.34 0.66 -4.25
CA LEU A 40 11.97 1.44 -5.41
C LEU A 40 10.56 1.17 -5.88
N THR A 41 10.06 -0.05 -5.67
CA THR A 41 8.69 -0.40 -6.03
C THR A 41 8.07 -1.29 -4.97
N ILE A 42 6.74 -1.19 -4.86
CA ILE A 42 5.95 -2.01 -3.96
C ILE A 42 4.87 -2.67 -4.80
N VAL A 43 4.77 -3.98 -4.73
CA VAL A 43 3.73 -4.72 -5.45
C VAL A 43 2.61 -5.03 -4.47
N LEU A 44 1.41 -4.62 -4.84
CA LEU A 44 0.22 -4.82 -4.02
C LEU A 44 -0.70 -5.83 -4.68
N SER A 45 -1.46 -6.55 -3.87
CA SER A 45 -2.49 -7.45 -4.34
C SER A 45 -3.83 -7.06 -3.72
N HIS A 46 -4.92 -7.45 -4.39
CA HIS A 46 -6.29 -7.16 -3.94
C HIS A 46 -6.46 -5.67 -3.68
N VAL A 47 -6.25 -4.89 -4.72
CA VAL A 47 -6.10 -3.44 -4.61
C VAL A 47 -7.42 -2.73 -4.83
N GLU A 48 -7.68 -1.72 -4.00
CA GLU A 48 -8.81 -0.81 -4.17
C GLU A 48 -8.27 0.60 -4.24
N VAL A 49 -8.68 1.34 -5.26
CA VAL A 49 -8.32 2.74 -5.40
C VAL A 49 -9.53 3.57 -5.03
N SER A 50 -9.37 4.49 -4.10
CA SER A 50 -10.46 5.35 -3.64
C SER A 50 -10.16 6.80 -3.97
N ASN A 51 -11.22 7.57 -4.17
CA ASN A 51 -11.08 9.01 -4.41
C ASN A 51 -10.97 9.74 -3.06
N ASP A 52 -10.89 11.05 -3.11
CA ASP A 52 -10.72 11.87 -1.90
C ASP A 52 -11.95 11.87 -1.00
N GLN A 53 -13.06 11.30 -1.46
CA GLN A 53 -14.27 11.19 -0.66
C GLN A 53 -14.44 9.79 -0.08
N GLY A 54 -13.49 8.91 -0.34
CA GLY A 54 -13.53 7.58 0.21
C GLY A 54 -14.27 6.56 -0.65
N ASP A 55 -14.75 6.95 -1.82
CA ASP A 55 -15.44 6.03 -2.70
C ASP A 55 -14.44 5.21 -3.50
N VAL A 56 -14.65 3.91 -3.55
CA VAL A 56 -13.81 3.03 -4.35
C VAL A 56 -14.16 3.22 -5.81
N ILE A 57 -13.18 3.66 -6.60
CA ILE A 57 -13.39 3.95 -8.01
C ILE A 57 -12.76 2.91 -8.93
N GLU A 58 -11.83 2.12 -8.42
CA GLU A 58 -11.18 1.06 -9.19
C GLU A 58 -10.80 -0.08 -8.28
N ARG A 59 -10.74 -1.26 -8.86
CA ARG A 59 -10.22 -2.43 -8.17
C ARG A 59 -9.29 -3.17 -9.11
N HIS A 60 -8.17 -3.65 -8.58
CA HIS A 60 -7.19 -4.37 -9.36
C HIS A 60 -6.73 -5.59 -8.59
N ARG A 61 -6.39 -6.64 -9.32
CA ARG A 61 -5.85 -7.82 -8.68
C ARG A 61 -4.42 -7.57 -8.20
N GLU A 62 -3.71 -6.73 -8.92
CA GLU A 62 -2.32 -6.45 -8.61
C GLU A 62 -1.97 -5.06 -9.12
N MET A 63 -1.12 -4.37 -8.40
CA MET A 63 -0.70 -3.03 -8.78
C MET A 63 0.70 -2.78 -8.24
N VAL A 64 1.48 -2.01 -8.97
CA VAL A 64 2.81 -1.59 -8.54
C VAL A 64 2.76 -0.12 -8.19
N VAL A 65 3.27 0.23 -7.02
CA VAL A 65 3.35 1.63 -6.61
C VAL A 65 4.79 2.01 -6.33
N VAL A 66 5.09 3.29 -6.49
CA VAL A 66 6.43 3.83 -6.30
C VAL A 66 6.42 4.67 -5.02
N PRO A 67 7.24 4.33 -4.02
CA PRO A 67 7.20 5.05 -2.74
C PRO A 67 7.47 6.55 -2.87
N SER A 68 8.23 6.97 -3.87
CA SER A 68 8.63 8.36 -3.97
C SER A 68 7.46 9.32 -4.21
N VAL A 69 6.30 8.81 -4.61
CA VAL A 69 5.12 9.66 -4.85
C VAL A 69 4.11 9.62 -3.72
N LEU A 70 4.43 8.90 -2.65
CA LEU A 70 3.51 8.77 -1.51
C LEU A 70 3.60 9.98 -0.61
N VAL A 71 2.46 10.41 -0.09
CA VAL A 71 2.41 11.42 0.95
C VAL A 71 2.49 10.74 2.31
N ASN A 72 1.81 9.61 2.44
CA ASN A 72 1.71 8.92 3.72
C ASN A 72 1.26 7.49 3.48
N TYR A 73 1.40 6.65 4.49
CA TYR A 73 0.84 5.32 4.43
C TYR A 73 0.39 4.91 5.83
N ARG A 74 -0.59 4.01 5.88
CA ARG A 74 -1.13 3.50 7.13
C ARG A 74 -1.40 2.02 7.00
N GLN A 75 -1.07 1.28 8.04
CA GLN A 75 -1.44 -0.13 8.09
C GLN A 75 -2.92 -0.21 8.45
N THR A 76 -3.70 -0.85 7.60
CA THR A 76 -5.14 -0.89 7.76
C THR A 76 -5.69 -2.28 7.97
N GLU A 77 -4.84 -3.27 8.11
CA GLU A 77 -5.38 -4.57 8.44
C GLU A 77 -5.93 -4.46 9.83
N GLY A 78 -7.08 -4.69 9.98
CA GLY A 78 -7.68 -4.56 11.25
C GLY A 78 -8.34 -5.83 11.61
N PRO A 79 -9.10 -5.78 12.66
CA PRO A 79 -9.85 -6.94 13.08
C PRO A 79 -10.76 -7.47 12.00
N SER A 80 -11.14 -6.61 11.07
CA SER A 80 -11.98 -7.07 9.98
C SER A 80 -11.28 -8.11 9.13
N ALA A 81 -10.00 -8.13 9.20
CA ALA A 81 -9.27 -9.11 8.44
C ALA A 81 -9.55 -10.48 8.96
N ARG A 82 -10.08 -10.50 10.10
CA ARG A 82 -10.27 -11.72 10.62
C ARG A 82 -11.45 -11.87 11.21
N GLN A 83 -12.12 -11.64 11.19
CA GLN A 83 -13.06 -11.92 11.59
C GLN A 83 -13.81 -12.40 11.09
N ARG A 84 -13.67 -12.73 10.86
CA ARG A 84 -14.15 -13.13 10.51
C ARG A 84 -14.48 -13.65 10.27
#